data_1e6c2fe93aeadcacc92c66331bb405d7
#
_entry.id   1e6c2fe93aeadcacc92c66331bb405d7
#
_cell.length_a   1.000
_cell.length_b   1.000
_cell.length_c   1.000
_cell.angle_alpha   90.00
_cell.angle_beta   90.00
_cell.angle_gamma   90.00
#
_symmetry.space_group_name_H-M   'P 1'
#
loop_
_entity.id
_entity.type
_entity.pdbx_description
1 polymer ?
#
loop_
_entity_poly.entity_id
_entity_poly.type
_entity_poly.pdbx_seq_one_letter_code
_entity_poly.pdbx_strand_id
1 'polypeptide(L)'
;MILALAMLIAGILLLIKGADWLVEGSSSLAKRFGVSDLMIGLTVVAFGTSMPELLVNIVSSVEGANDIAIGNIVGSNIANILLVLGIASIIRNVAVKTSTVWNEIPLALLAVLVLQLMANDSIIDHYPVSELSRSDGLAFLAFFLIFLWYVAKMRRREDEIENGFVERGVPVSIGFVSIGLGLLLLGGKLTVDGAIDIASLLGISQAFIGLTIVAIGTSLPELVTSVLAAVRKKADIAVGNVVGSNIFNVFWIMGVGTIIHPVRLDPALNADLFVAILATVVLFIAVHTGHVHRRIFLFWRQRQEHVIGRTDGVIMLLLYVAYLGYLVWRG
;
A
#
# COMPACT_ATOMS: atom_id res chain seq x y z
N MET A 1 0.71 -1.38 31.63
CA MET A 1 2.04 -1.14 31.03
C MET A 1 2.76 -2.43 30.63
N ILE A 2 3.02 -3.41 31.52
CA ILE A 2 3.72 -4.67 31.15
C ILE A 2 2.98 -5.45 30.07
N LEU A 3 1.66 -5.62 30.19
CA LEU A 3 0.84 -6.31 29.17
C LEU A 3 0.90 -5.57 27.82
N ALA A 4 0.74 -4.25 27.81
CA ALA A 4 0.78 -3.45 26.59
C ALA A 4 2.15 -3.55 25.89
N LEU A 5 3.25 -3.53 26.69
CA LEU A 5 4.59 -3.74 26.14
C LEU A 5 4.77 -5.16 25.59
N ALA A 6 4.23 -6.17 26.27
CA ALA A 6 4.25 -7.55 25.80
C ALA A 6 3.47 -7.71 24.50
N MET A 7 2.29 -7.09 24.39
CA MET A 7 1.49 -7.06 23.15
C MET A 7 2.24 -6.39 22.00
N LEU A 8 2.87 -5.24 22.25
CA LEU A 8 3.66 -4.51 21.26
C LEU A 8 4.82 -5.38 20.72
N ILE A 9 5.61 -5.97 21.63
CA ILE A 9 6.75 -6.81 21.25
C ILE A 9 6.29 -8.07 20.52
N ALA A 10 5.27 -8.77 21.04
CA ALA A 10 4.71 -9.95 20.40
C ALA A 10 4.14 -9.61 19.01
N GLY A 11 3.44 -8.50 18.90
CA GLY A 11 2.90 -8.00 17.63
C GLY A 11 4.00 -7.77 16.58
N ILE A 12 5.07 -7.07 16.93
CA ILE A 12 6.22 -6.83 16.04
C ILE A 12 6.87 -8.15 15.60
N LEU A 13 7.07 -9.10 16.52
CA LEU A 13 7.64 -10.41 16.19
C LEU A 13 6.75 -11.20 15.23
N LEU A 14 5.42 -11.15 15.42
CA LEU A 14 4.45 -11.78 14.52
C LEU A 14 4.43 -11.10 13.15
N LEU A 15 4.49 -9.76 13.09
CA LEU A 15 4.59 -9.00 11.83
C LEU A 15 5.83 -9.43 11.03
N ILE A 16 7.01 -9.46 11.66
CA ILE A 16 8.25 -9.86 11.00
C ILE A 16 8.16 -11.30 10.50
N LYS A 17 7.67 -12.23 11.33
CA LYS A 17 7.56 -13.64 10.95
C LYS A 17 6.48 -13.85 9.88
N GLY A 18 5.37 -13.16 9.99
CA GLY A 18 4.28 -13.20 9.01
C GLY A 18 4.72 -12.72 7.64
N ALA A 19 5.41 -11.56 7.58
CA ALA A 19 5.97 -11.03 6.34
C ALA A 19 7.02 -11.97 5.73
N ASP A 20 7.86 -12.58 6.57
CA ASP A 20 8.87 -13.56 6.15
C ASP A 20 8.22 -14.74 5.42
N TRP A 21 7.20 -15.33 6.01
CA TRP A 21 6.48 -16.45 5.43
C TRP A 21 5.66 -16.05 4.20
N LEU A 22 5.02 -14.89 4.24
CA LEU A 22 4.27 -14.38 3.08
C LEU A 22 5.19 -14.19 1.86
N VAL A 23 6.32 -13.52 2.02
CA VAL A 23 7.28 -13.28 0.92
C VAL A 23 7.85 -14.61 0.40
N GLU A 24 8.21 -15.54 1.29
CA GLU A 24 8.76 -16.85 0.90
C GLU A 24 7.71 -17.70 0.17
N GLY A 25 6.50 -17.82 0.71
CA GLY A 25 5.40 -18.58 0.09
C GLY A 25 5.00 -18.00 -1.26
N SER A 26 4.87 -16.67 -1.34
CA SER A 26 4.52 -15.96 -2.57
C SER A 26 5.58 -16.12 -3.65
N SER A 27 6.86 -15.98 -3.33
CA SER A 27 7.95 -16.22 -4.29
C SER A 27 8.00 -17.66 -4.77
N SER A 28 7.71 -18.64 -3.89
CA SER A 28 7.65 -20.06 -4.27
C SER A 28 6.48 -20.34 -5.21
N LEU A 29 5.30 -19.76 -4.96
CA LEU A 29 4.15 -19.85 -5.86
C LEU A 29 4.44 -19.22 -7.22
N ALA A 30 5.06 -18.03 -7.24
CA ALA A 30 5.46 -17.35 -8.47
C ALA A 30 6.32 -18.26 -9.35
N LYS A 31 7.35 -18.88 -8.78
CA LYS A 31 8.20 -19.84 -9.49
C LYS A 31 7.40 -21.03 -10.04
N ARG A 32 6.56 -21.63 -9.20
CA ARG A 32 5.81 -22.85 -9.54
C ARG A 32 4.79 -22.64 -10.64
N PHE A 33 4.09 -21.50 -10.62
CA PHE A 33 3.12 -21.15 -11.66
C PHE A 33 3.72 -20.42 -12.86
N GLY A 34 5.04 -20.20 -12.88
CA GLY A 34 5.69 -19.49 -13.97
C GLY A 34 5.26 -18.04 -14.13
N VAL A 35 4.81 -17.40 -13.02
CA VAL A 35 4.44 -15.98 -13.00
C VAL A 35 5.55 -15.13 -12.38
N SER A 36 5.53 -13.82 -12.65
CA SER A 36 6.56 -12.93 -12.10
C SER A 36 6.33 -12.63 -10.61
N ASP A 37 7.40 -12.33 -9.88
CA ASP A 37 7.33 -11.84 -8.50
C ASP A 37 6.50 -10.54 -8.41
N LEU A 38 6.53 -9.70 -9.46
CA LEU A 38 5.68 -8.51 -9.56
C LEU A 38 4.19 -8.86 -9.61
N MET A 39 3.80 -9.85 -10.41
CA MET A 39 2.38 -10.29 -10.49
C MET A 39 1.86 -10.76 -9.14
N ILE A 40 2.65 -11.55 -8.41
CA ILE A 40 2.29 -12.01 -7.07
C ILE A 40 2.24 -10.84 -6.08
N GLY A 41 3.18 -9.90 -6.16
CA GLY A 41 3.17 -8.67 -5.36
C GLY A 41 1.91 -7.85 -5.58
N LEU A 42 1.56 -7.60 -6.86
CA LEU A 42 0.37 -6.84 -7.27
C LEU A 42 -0.97 -7.53 -6.91
N THR A 43 -0.98 -8.81 -6.60
CA THR A 43 -2.22 -9.56 -6.35
C THR A 43 -2.28 -10.17 -4.96
N VAL A 44 -1.66 -11.34 -4.78
CA VAL A 44 -1.79 -12.12 -3.54
C VAL A 44 -1.27 -11.36 -2.33
N VAL A 45 -0.11 -10.70 -2.48
CA VAL A 45 0.50 -9.96 -1.38
C VAL A 45 -0.30 -8.69 -1.08
N ALA A 46 -0.58 -7.87 -2.11
CA ALA A 46 -1.35 -6.65 -1.96
C ALA A 46 -2.76 -6.91 -1.40
N PHE A 47 -3.49 -7.87 -1.96
CA PHE A 47 -4.82 -8.25 -1.44
C PHE A 47 -4.76 -8.65 0.05
N GLY A 48 -3.77 -9.48 0.40
CA GLY A 48 -3.66 -10.00 1.75
C GLY A 48 -3.27 -8.95 2.78
N THR A 49 -2.35 -8.06 2.45
CA THR A 49 -1.91 -6.99 3.35
C THR A 49 -2.97 -5.91 3.51
N SER A 50 -3.78 -5.62 2.47
CA SER A 50 -4.88 -4.65 2.53
C SER A 50 -6.19 -5.20 3.12
N MET A 51 -6.18 -6.39 3.72
CA MET A 51 -7.36 -6.91 4.44
C MET A 51 -7.80 -6.06 5.63
N PRO A 52 -6.91 -5.44 6.44
CA PRO A 52 -7.33 -4.51 7.49
C PRO A 52 -8.10 -3.32 6.92
N GLU A 53 -7.62 -2.72 5.84
CA GLU A 53 -8.28 -1.60 5.17
C GLU A 53 -9.68 -2.00 4.68
N LEU A 54 -9.82 -3.19 4.10
CA LEU A 54 -11.12 -3.71 3.66
C LEU A 54 -12.08 -3.82 4.84
N LEU A 55 -11.65 -4.39 5.96
CA LEU A 55 -12.48 -4.54 7.15
C LEU A 55 -12.90 -3.18 7.73
N VAL A 56 -11.97 -2.25 7.89
CA VAL A 56 -12.26 -0.87 8.34
C VAL A 56 -13.25 -0.23 7.39
N ASN A 57 -13.04 -0.30 6.08
CA ASN A 57 -13.93 0.31 5.09
C ASN A 57 -15.34 -0.29 5.12
N ILE A 58 -15.49 -1.62 5.19
CA ILE A 58 -16.80 -2.28 5.28
C ILE A 58 -17.54 -1.84 6.55
N VAL A 59 -16.87 -1.87 7.71
CA VAL A 59 -17.49 -1.47 8.99
C VAL A 59 -17.91 -0.01 8.92
N SER A 60 -17.01 0.89 8.51
CA SER A 60 -17.29 2.33 8.38
C SER A 60 -18.42 2.60 7.39
N SER A 61 -18.49 1.87 6.27
CA SER A 61 -19.59 1.99 5.30
C SER A 61 -20.92 1.56 5.90
N VAL A 62 -20.98 0.43 6.63
CA VAL A 62 -22.21 -0.04 7.30
C VAL A 62 -22.67 0.92 8.38
N GLU A 63 -21.74 1.52 9.12
CA GLU A 63 -22.02 2.48 10.19
C GLU A 63 -22.30 3.90 9.68
N GLY A 64 -22.10 4.16 8.38
CA GLY A 64 -22.25 5.49 7.78
C GLY A 64 -21.15 6.47 8.18
N ALA A 65 -20.01 5.97 8.66
CA ALA A 65 -18.83 6.76 9.04
C ALA A 65 -17.98 7.10 7.79
N ASN A 66 -18.52 7.96 6.92
CA ASN A 66 -17.99 8.27 5.58
C ASN A 66 -16.55 8.77 5.61
N ASP A 67 -16.21 9.65 6.56
CA ASP A 67 -14.89 10.27 6.67
C ASP A 67 -13.81 9.23 7.01
N ILE A 68 -14.18 8.22 7.83
CA ILE A 68 -13.29 7.12 8.18
C ILE A 68 -13.08 6.23 6.94
N ALA A 69 -14.14 5.94 6.17
CA ALA A 69 -14.05 5.10 4.98
C ALA A 69 -13.12 5.71 3.92
N ILE A 70 -13.31 6.98 3.56
CA ILE A 70 -12.47 7.67 2.58
C ILE A 70 -11.07 7.93 3.15
N GLY A 71 -11.01 8.47 4.38
CA GLY A 71 -9.76 8.83 5.04
C GLY A 71 -8.79 7.65 5.20
N ASN A 72 -9.32 6.47 5.56
CA ASN A 72 -8.52 5.25 5.65
C ASN A 72 -7.90 4.88 4.29
N ILE A 73 -8.69 4.86 3.22
CA ILE A 73 -8.21 4.50 1.88
C ILE A 73 -7.17 5.51 1.35
N VAL A 74 -7.47 6.80 1.46
CA VAL A 74 -6.59 7.85 0.98
C VAL A 74 -5.31 7.91 1.82
N GLY A 75 -5.44 7.82 3.14
CA GLY A 75 -4.32 7.82 4.08
C GLY A 75 -3.40 6.61 3.87
N SER A 76 -3.95 5.41 3.69
CA SER A 76 -3.16 4.21 3.37
C SER A 76 -2.44 4.33 2.03
N ASN A 77 -3.05 4.93 1.00
CA ASN A 77 -2.40 5.16 -0.28
C ASN A 77 -1.21 6.13 -0.16
N ILE A 78 -1.36 7.20 0.62
CA ILE A 78 -0.26 8.13 0.91
C ILE A 78 0.84 7.43 1.70
N ALA A 79 0.48 6.69 2.77
CA ALA A 79 1.42 5.94 3.60
C ALA A 79 2.18 4.89 2.79
N ASN A 80 1.51 4.15 1.93
CA ASN A 80 2.12 3.13 1.08
C ASN A 80 3.23 3.71 0.20
N ILE A 81 3.02 4.86 -0.40
CA ILE A 81 4.01 5.50 -1.25
C ILE A 81 5.09 6.18 -0.39
N LEU A 82 4.70 7.12 0.46
CA LEU A 82 5.66 8.00 1.12
C LEU A 82 6.37 7.34 2.30
N LEU A 83 5.66 6.53 3.10
CA LEU A 83 6.23 5.86 4.26
C LEU A 83 6.83 4.50 3.87
N VAL A 84 6.04 3.61 3.27
CA VAL A 84 6.46 2.21 3.03
C VAL A 84 7.59 2.13 2.01
N LEU A 85 7.43 2.70 0.80
CA LEU A 85 8.51 2.74 -0.20
C LEU A 85 9.65 3.66 0.25
N GLY A 86 9.34 4.75 0.97
CA GLY A 86 10.34 5.61 1.57
C GLY A 86 11.29 4.82 2.46
N ILE A 87 10.78 4.10 3.45
CA ILE A 87 11.60 3.27 4.36
C ILE A 87 12.30 2.14 3.59
N ALA A 88 11.58 1.42 2.72
CA ALA A 88 12.16 0.32 1.95
C ALA A 88 13.37 0.77 1.12
N SER A 89 13.28 1.95 0.47
CA SER A 89 14.35 2.49 -0.37
C SER A 89 15.54 3.05 0.41
N ILE A 90 15.33 3.57 1.63
CA ILE A 90 16.41 3.96 2.54
C ILE A 90 17.22 2.74 2.97
N ILE A 91 16.55 1.66 3.35
CA ILE A 91 17.20 0.41 3.78
C ILE A 91 17.95 -0.19 2.60
N ARG A 92 17.30 -0.25 1.45
CA ARG A 92 17.88 -0.82 0.23
C ARG A 92 17.30 -0.14 -1.01
N ASN A 93 18.16 0.26 -1.96
CA ASN A 93 17.70 0.77 -3.24
C ASN A 93 16.72 -0.23 -3.88
N VAL A 94 15.55 0.25 -4.25
CA VAL A 94 14.46 -0.56 -4.83
C VAL A 94 14.50 -0.43 -6.34
N ALA A 95 14.85 -1.52 -7.02
CA ALA A 95 14.79 -1.58 -8.47
C ALA A 95 13.32 -1.69 -8.91
N VAL A 96 12.95 -0.93 -9.94
CA VAL A 96 11.59 -0.89 -10.48
C VAL A 96 11.64 -1.29 -11.95
N LYS A 97 10.79 -2.22 -12.36
CA LYS A 97 10.72 -2.63 -13.76
C LYS A 97 10.17 -1.51 -14.64
N THR A 98 10.67 -1.42 -15.87
CA THR A 98 10.16 -0.45 -16.86
C THR A 98 8.65 -0.61 -17.09
N SER A 99 8.12 -1.85 -17.06
CA SER A 99 6.67 -2.08 -17.13
C SER A 99 5.92 -1.40 -16.00
N THR A 100 6.44 -1.51 -14.76
CA THR A 100 5.82 -0.90 -13.58
C THR A 100 5.78 0.63 -13.67
N VAL A 101 6.83 1.23 -14.19
CA VAL A 101 6.89 2.68 -14.39
C VAL A 101 5.83 3.18 -15.36
N TRP A 102 5.59 2.42 -16.44
CA TRP A 102 4.71 2.87 -17.53
C TRP A 102 3.30 2.29 -17.49
N ASN A 103 3.03 1.30 -16.67
CA ASN A 103 1.70 0.70 -16.57
C ASN A 103 1.13 0.79 -15.15
N GLU A 104 1.77 0.17 -14.16
CA GLU A 104 1.18 0.01 -12.83
C GLU A 104 1.16 1.32 -12.04
N ILE A 105 2.24 2.13 -12.06
CA ILE A 105 2.26 3.45 -11.39
C ILE A 105 1.25 4.42 -12.04
N PRO A 106 1.18 4.56 -13.38
CA PRO A 106 0.12 5.34 -14.02
C PRO A 106 -1.30 4.85 -13.72
N LEU A 107 -1.49 3.52 -13.58
CA LEU A 107 -2.79 2.97 -13.20
C LEU A 107 -3.16 3.30 -11.75
N ALA A 108 -2.19 3.27 -10.83
CA ALA A 108 -2.40 3.73 -9.45
C ALA A 108 -2.71 5.24 -9.39
N LEU A 109 -2.06 6.06 -10.21
CA LEU A 109 -2.39 7.47 -10.36
C LEU A 109 -3.80 7.66 -10.92
N LEU A 110 -4.16 6.91 -11.97
CA LEU A 110 -5.50 6.93 -12.54
C LEU A 110 -6.55 6.58 -11.48
N ALA A 111 -6.29 5.60 -10.62
CA ALA A 111 -7.22 5.21 -9.57
C ALA A 111 -7.54 6.38 -8.63
N VAL A 112 -6.53 7.10 -8.14
CA VAL A 112 -6.73 8.26 -7.25
C VAL A 112 -7.38 9.43 -8.01
N LEU A 113 -7.01 9.66 -9.27
CA LEU A 113 -7.64 10.70 -10.10
C LEU A 113 -9.13 10.41 -10.33
N VAL A 114 -9.49 9.16 -10.65
CA VAL A 114 -10.89 8.76 -10.83
C VAL A 114 -11.66 8.89 -9.52
N LEU A 115 -11.06 8.50 -8.38
CA LEU A 115 -11.65 8.72 -7.06
C LEU A 115 -11.90 10.22 -6.80
N GLN A 116 -10.90 11.07 -7.06
CA GLN A 116 -11.01 12.52 -6.92
C GLN A 116 -12.14 13.10 -7.78
N LEU A 117 -12.26 12.64 -9.03
CA LEU A 117 -13.29 13.12 -9.95
C LEU A 117 -14.68 12.68 -9.50
N MET A 118 -14.88 11.37 -9.25
CA MET A 118 -16.19 10.83 -8.87
C MET A 118 -16.67 11.29 -7.49
N ALA A 119 -15.75 11.61 -6.58
CA ALA A 119 -16.11 12.10 -5.24
C ALA A 119 -16.43 13.61 -5.20
N ASN A 120 -16.35 14.36 -6.30
CA ASN A 120 -16.48 15.81 -6.32
C ASN A 120 -17.63 16.33 -7.23
N ASP A 121 -18.80 15.71 -7.16
CA ASP A 121 -20.01 16.10 -7.92
C ASP A 121 -20.37 17.58 -7.70
N SER A 122 -20.20 18.12 -6.50
CA SER A 122 -20.50 19.50 -6.19
C SER A 122 -19.61 20.50 -6.95
N ILE A 123 -18.37 20.11 -7.23
CA ILE A 123 -17.41 20.97 -7.95
C ILE A 123 -17.59 20.78 -9.47
N ILE A 124 -17.82 19.54 -9.92
CA ILE A 124 -17.83 19.19 -11.36
C ILE A 124 -19.21 19.40 -11.97
N ASP A 125 -20.25 18.85 -11.33
CA ASP A 125 -21.62 18.83 -11.84
C ASP A 125 -22.55 19.85 -11.15
N HIS A 126 -21.98 20.61 -10.18
CA HIS A 126 -22.73 21.60 -9.39
C HIS A 126 -23.89 21.00 -8.58
N TYR A 127 -23.80 19.73 -8.21
CA TYR A 127 -24.76 19.13 -7.28
C TYR A 127 -24.62 19.70 -5.86
N PRO A 128 -25.70 19.69 -5.05
CA PRO A 128 -25.66 20.25 -3.72
C PRO A 128 -24.76 19.48 -2.75
N VAL A 129 -24.45 18.22 -3.05
CA VAL A 129 -23.63 17.32 -2.20
C VAL A 129 -22.73 16.48 -3.10
N SER A 130 -21.49 16.31 -2.68
CA SER A 130 -20.55 15.36 -3.29
C SER A 130 -20.71 13.98 -2.64
N GLU A 131 -20.98 12.94 -3.44
CA GLU A 131 -21.25 11.61 -2.93
C GLU A 131 -20.78 10.55 -3.93
N LEU A 132 -19.96 9.61 -3.46
CA LEU A 132 -19.70 8.38 -4.21
C LEU A 132 -20.96 7.52 -4.18
N SER A 133 -21.62 7.40 -5.31
CA SER A 133 -22.83 6.61 -5.49
C SER A 133 -22.54 5.14 -5.73
N ARG A 134 -23.56 4.27 -5.67
CA ARG A 134 -23.40 2.85 -6.03
C ARG A 134 -22.95 2.63 -7.46
N SER A 135 -23.32 3.52 -8.39
CA SER A 135 -22.85 3.47 -9.79
C SER A 135 -21.33 3.71 -9.88
N ASP A 136 -20.79 4.61 -9.04
CA ASP A 136 -19.35 4.85 -8.96
C ASP A 136 -18.63 3.63 -8.39
N GLY A 137 -19.22 2.98 -7.37
CA GLY A 137 -18.72 1.73 -6.84
C GLY A 137 -18.65 0.61 -7.90
N LEU A 138 -19.69 0.48 -8.74
CA LEU A 138 -19.69 -0.47 -9.86
C LEU A 138 -18.63 -0.10 -10.92
N ALA A 139 -18.42 1.18 -11.19
CA ALA A 139 -17.37 1.64 -12.10
C ALA A 139 -15.97 1.32 -11.54
N PHE A 140 -15.73 1.54 -10.25
CA PHE A 140 -14.47 1.12 -9.61
C PHE A 140 -14.24 -0.38 -9.74
N LEU A 141 -15.26 -1.22 -9.50
CA LEU A 141 -15.13 -2.67 -9.68
C LEU A 141 -14.89 -3.06 -11.15
N ALA A 142 -15.45 -2.33 -12.11
CA ALA A 142 -15.14 -2.55 -13.53
C ALA A 142 -13.66 -2.23 -13.84
N PHE A 143 -13.12 -1.12 -13.33
CA PHE A 143 -11.67 -0.83 -13.43
C PHE A 143 -10.83 -1.92 -12.73
N PHE A 144 -11.28 -2.43 -11.59
CA PHE A 144 -10.61 -3.52 -10.89
C PHE A 144 -10.56 -4.81 -11.74
N LEU A 145 -11.64 -5.16 -12.42
CA LEU A 145 -11.66 -6.32 -13.33
C LEU A 145 -10.70 -6.13 -14.52
N ILE A 146 -10.62 -4.90 -15.08
CA ILE A 146 -9.64 -4.56 -16.11
C ILE A 146 -8.21 -4.74 -15.57
N PHE A 147 -7.94 -4.27 -14.35
CA PHE A 147 -6.65 -4.46 -13.70
C PHE A 147 -6.32 -5.94 -13.51
N LEU A 148 -7.25 -6.75 -12.99
CA LEU A 148 -7.04 -8.20 -12.84
C LEU A 148 -6.77 -8.90 -14.18
N TRP A 149 -7.51 -8.50 -15.23
CA TRP A 149 -7.29 -9.04 -16.57
C TRP A 149 -5.90 -8.64 -17.12
N TYR A 150 -5.48 -7.38 -16.91
CA TYR A 150 -4.14 -6.92 -17.26
C TYR A 150 -3.08 -7.76 -16.54
N VAL A 151 -3.18 -7.90 -15.21
CA VAL A 151 -2.21 -8.66 -14.41
C VAL A 151 -2.19 -10.15 -14.81
N ALA A 152 -3.36 -10.76 -15.10
CA ALA A 152 -3.43 -12.15 -15.57
C ALA A 152 -2.68 -12.40 -16.90
N LYS A 153 -2.48 -11.35 -17.71
CA LYS A 153 -1.67 -11.42 -18.95
C LYS A 153 -0.18 -11.19 -18.75
N MET A 154 0.26 -10.82 -17.54
CA MET A 154 1.67 -10.64 -17.24
C MET A 154 2.36 -12.01 -17.24
N ARG A 155 3.23 -12.25 -18.20
CA ARG A 155 4.04 -13.48 -18.29
C ARG A 155 5.39 -13.27 -17.66
N ARG A 156 5.95 -14.33 -17.08
CA ARG A 156 7.34 -14.36 -16.65
C ARG A 156 8.25 -14.27 -17.87
N ARG A 157 9.29 -13.43 -17.81
CA ARG A 157 10.38 -13.44 -18.79
C ARG A 157 11.40 -14.51 -18.39
N GLU A 158 11.99 -15.21 -19.35
CA GLU A 158 12.96 -16.28 -19.13
C GLU A 158 14.22 -15.81 -18.35
N ASP A 159 14.53 -14.51 -18.41
CA ASP A 159 15.67 -13.90 -17.72
C ASP A 159 15.45 -13.69 -16.20
N GLU A 160 14.29 -13.99 -15.65
CA GLU A 160 13.93 -13.77 -14.23
C GLU A 160 14.23 -14.99 -13.33
N ILE A 161 15.09 -15.90 -13.74
CA ILE A 161 15.53 -17.02 -12.90
C ILE A 161 16.54 -16.51 -11.88
N GLU A 162 16.07 -15.91 -10.81
CA GLU A 162 16.92 -15.64 -9.65
C GLU A 162 17.17 -16.93 -8.86
N ASN A 163 18.43 -17.32 -8.82
CA ASN A 163 18.94 -18.39 -7.95
C ASN A 163 18.89 -17.92 -6.49
N GLY A 164 18.26 -18.68 -5.60
CA GLY A 164 18.39 -18.44 -4.17
C GLY A 164 17.19 -18.76 -3.27
N PHE A 165 16.02 -19.10 -3.81
CA PHE A 165 14.89 -19.56 -2.97
C PHE A 165 14.63 -21.05 -3.10
N VAL A 166 14.31 -21.69 -1.96
CA VAL A 166 13.90 -23.10 -1.92
C VAL A 166 12.53 -23.21 -2.58
N GLU A 167 12.48 -23.94 -3.69
CA GLU A 167 11.20 -24.26 -4.34
C GLU A 167 10.42 -25.23 -3.46
N ARG A 168 9.30 -24.75 -2.90
CA ARG A 168 8.41 -25.56 -2.07
C ARG A 168 7.25 -26.14 -2.88
N GLY A 169 6.67 -27.22 -2.42
CA GLY A 169 5.43 -27.74 -3.01
C GLY A 169 4.28 -26.74 -2.85
N VAL A 170 3.32 -26.74 -3.80
CA VAL A 170 2.17 -25.81 -3.81
C VAL A 170 1.40 -25.79 -2.47
N PRO A 171 1.05 -26.94 -1.84
CA PRO A 171 0.34 -26.92 -0.56
C PRO A 171 1.14 -26.23 0.56
N VAL A 172 2.46 -26.44 0.59
CA VAL A 172 3.34 -25.81 1.59
C VAL A 172 3.42 -24.31 1.35
N SER A 173 3.56 -23.88 0.09
CA SER A 173 3.60 -22.45 -0.27
C SER A 173 2.28 -21.74 0.07
N ILE A 174 1.13 -22.37 -0.20
CA ILE A 174 -0.18 -21.86 0.21
C ILE A 174 -0.27 -21.77 1.73
N GLY A 175 0.21 -22.78 2.46
CA GLY A 175 0.30 -22.75 3.92
C GLY A 175 1.12 -21.57 4.43
N PHE A 176 2.29 -21.30 3.83
CA PHE A 176 3.15 -20.16 4.16
C PHE A 176 2.46 -18.82 3.90
N VAL A 177 1.77 -18.67 2.77
CA VAL A 177 0.98 -17.46 2.46
C VAL A 177 -0.14 -17.28 3.47
N SER A 178 -0.97 -18.30 3.71
CA SER A 178 -2.13 -18.19 4.58
C SER A 178 -1.76 -17.93 6.04
N ILE A 179 -0.77 -18.67 6.57
CA ILE A 179 -0.29 -18.45 7.94
C ILE A 179 0.44 -17.10 8.03
N GLY A 180 1.24 -16.75 7.03
CA GLY A 180 1.92 -15.46 6.95
C GLY A 180 0.94 -14.29 7.05
N LEU A 181 -0.15 -14.32 6.28
CA LEU A 181 -1.24 -13.35 6.35
C LEU A 181 -1.90 -13.33 7.72
N GLY A 182 -2.24 -14.51 8.28
CA GLY A 182 -2.82 -14.59 9.63
C GLY A 182 -1.92 -13.97 10.70
N LEU A 183 -0.61 -14.21 10.62
CA LEU A 183 0.37 -13.61 11.54
C LEU A 183 0.50 -12.09 11.34
N LEU A 184 0.43 -11.59 10.10
CA LEU A 184 0.45 -10.15 9.80
C LEU A 184 -0.78 -9.45 10.39
N LEU A 185 -1.97 -10.01 10.21
CA LEU A 185 -3.22 -9.45 10.73
C LEU A 185 -3.21 -9.44 12.27
N LEU A 186 -2.86 -10.57 12.90
CA LEU A 186 -2.78 -10.67 14.34
C LEU A 186 -1.66 -9.79 14.91
N GLY A 187 -0.50 -9.78 14.27
CA GLY A 187 0.65 -8.97 14.66
C GLY A 187 0.37 -7.48 14.55
N GLY A 188 -0.29 -7.05 13.46
CA GLY A 188 -0.74 -5.66 13.29
C GLY A 188 -1.68 -5.24 14.41
N LYS A 189 -2.72 -6.05 14.67
CA LYS A 189 -3.68 -5.78 15.76
C LYS A 189 -2.96 -5.65 17.12
N LEU A 190 -2.15 -6.61 17.50
CA LEU A 190 -1.45 -6.57 18.79
C LEU A 190 -0.49 -5.39 18.91
N THR A 191 0.18 -5.02 17.82
CA THR A 191 1.08 -3.86 17.78
C THR A 191 0.32 -2.57 18.02
N VAL A 192 -0.82 -2.38 17.32
CA VAL A 192 -1.67 -1.20 17.44
C VAL A 192 -2.30 -1.12 18.82
N ASP A 193 -2.93 -2.20 19.29
CA ASP A 193 -3.58 -2.23 20.61
C ASP A 193 -2.56 -1.93 21.74
N GLY A 194 -1.37 -2.55 21.68
CA GLY A 194 -0.30 -2.30 22.63
C GLY A 194 0.22 -0.85 22.57
N ALA A 195 0.34 -0.27 21.38
CA ALA A 195 0.77 1.12 21.21
C ALA A 195 -0.28 2.12 21.75
N ILE A 196 -1.57 1.87 21.49
CA ILE A 196 -2.70 2.67 22.02
C ILE A 196 -2.71 2.64 23.53
N ASP A 197 -2.58 1.45 24.14
CA ASP A 197 -2.55 1.29 25.60
C ASP A 197 -1.40 2.07 26.23
N ILE A 198 -0.19 1.98 25.64
CA ILE A 198 0.98 2.72 26.11
C ILE A 198 0.76 4.23 25.98
N ALA A 199 0.30 4.69 24.82
CA ALA A 199 0.04 6.12 24.56
C ALA A 199 -1.02 6.69 25.52
N SER A 200 -2.09 5.93 25.77
CA SER A 200 -3.15 6.30 26.70
C SER A 200 -2.62 6.39 28.15
N LEU A 201 -1.76 5.46 28.58
CA LEU A 201 -1.10 5.49 29.89
C LEU A 201 -0.16 6.68 30.05
N LEU A 202 0.42 7.18 28.96
CA LEU A 202 1.26 8.38 28.93
C LEU A 202 0.46 9.69 28.85
N GLY A 203 -0.88 9.60 28.83
CA GLY A 203 -1.77 10.77 28.75
C GLY A 203 -1.87 11.43 27.38
N ILE A 204 -1.49 10.71 26.31
CA ILE A 204 -1.63 11.20 24.93
C ILE A 204 -3.12 11.24 24.57
N SER A 205 -3.56 12.31 23.90
CA SER A 205 -4.97 12.48 23.55
C SER A 205 -5.47 11.40 22.58
N GLN A 206 -6.74 10.98 22.72
CA GLN A 206 -7.36 9.98 21.84
C GLN A 206 -7.38 10.44 20.38
N ALA A 207 -7.56 11.75 20.14
CA ALA A 207 -7.49 12.33 18.80
C ALA A 207 -6.11 12.13 18.17
N PHE A 208 -5.03 12.41 18.91
CA PHE A 208 -3.68 12.19 18.40
C PHE A 208 -3.37 10.70 18.15
N ILE A 209 -3.85 9.82 19.04
CA ILE A 209 -3.72 8.36 18.88
C ILE A 209 -4.41 7.91 17.58
N GLY A 210 -5.63 8.37 17.33
CA GLY A 210 -6.40 8.05 16.13
C GLY A 210 -5.71 8.53 14.86
N LEU A 211 -5.27 9.80 14.85
CA LEU A 211 -4.62 10.42 13.69
C LEU A 211 -3.23 9.83 13.36
N THR A 212 -2.57 9.19 14.31
CA THR A 212 -1.20 8.68 14.12
C THR A 212 -1.11 7.15 14.22
N ILE A 213 -1.34 6.60 15.41
CA ILE A 213 -1.11 5.16 15.68
C ILE A 213 -2.08 4.29 14.89
N VAL A 214 -3.38 4.66 14.88
CA VAL A 214 -4.39 3.88 14.16
C VAL A 214 -4.22 4.05 12.66
N ALA A 215 -3.98 5.27 12.18
CA ALA A 215 -3.80 5.53 10.75
C ALA A 215 -2.58 4.80 10.14
N ILE A 216 -1.47 4.69 10.89
CA ILE A 216 -0.30 3.92 10.46
C ILE A 216 -0.54 2.42 10.65
N GLY A 217 -1.36 2.06 11.63
CA GLY A 217 -1.54 0.69 12.09
C GLY A 217 -2.12 -0.26 11.03
N THR A 218 -3.07 0.21 10.23
CA THR A 218 -3.64 -0.59 9.13
C THR A 218 -2.60 -0.90 8.06
N SER A 219 -1.68 0.04 7.80
CA SER A 219 -0.60 -0.12 6.81
C SER A 219 0.67 -0.83 7.35
N LEU A 220 0.67 -1.33 8.60
CA LEU A 220 1.80 -2.09 9.14
C LEU A 220 2.09 -3.39 8.38
N PRO A 221 1.10 -4.17 7.94
CA PRO A 221 1.34 -5.35 7.11
C PRO A 221 2.07 -5.00 5.81
N GLU A 222 1.65 -3.95 5.11
CA GLU A 222 2.30 -3.44 3.90
C GLU A 222 3.73 -3.01 4.18
N LEU A 223 3.94 -2.25 5.26
CA LEU A 223 5.25 -1.74 5.65
C LEU A 223 6.23 -2.89 5.90
N VAL A 224 5.88 -3.81 6.79
CA VAL A 224 6.81 -4.89 7.18
C VAL A 224 7.05 -5.84 6.01
N THR A 225 6.02 -6.16 5.23
CA THR A 225 6.13 -7.03 4.06
C THR A 225 7.01 -6.42 2.98
N SER A 226 6.79 -5.15 2.62
CA SER A 226 7.57 -4.48 1.56
C SER A 226 9.02 -4.22 1.97
N VAL A 227 9.26 -3.83 3.23
CA VAL A 227 10.61 -3.68 3.77
C VAL A 227 11.34 -5.01 3.77
N LEU A 228 10.72 -6.08 4.24
CA LEU A 228 11.34 -7.40 4.28
C LEU A 228 11.60 -7.95 2.87
N ALA A 229 10.68 -7.75 1.93
CA ALA A 229 10.88 -8.09 0.53
C ALA A 229 12.08 -7.33 -0.07
N ALA A 230 12.23 -6.03 0.21
CA ALA A 230 13.38 -5.23 -0.21
C ALA A 230 14.69 -5.76 0.39
N VAL A 231 14.72 -6.06 1.69
CA VAL A 231 15.88 -6.67 2.38
C VAL A 231 16.26 -8.01 1.73
N ARG A 232 15.27 -8.82 1.38
CA ARG A 232 15.46 -10.12 0.72
C ARG A 232 15.75 -10.04 -0.78
N LYS A 233 15.99 -8.85 -1.31
CA LYS A 233 16.27 -8.60 -2.75
C LYS A 233 15.06 -8.90 -3.67
N LYS A 234 13.84 -8.90 -3.13
CA LYS A 234 12.59 -9.09 -3.84
C LYS A 234 11.91 -7.75 -4.10
N ALA A 235 12.61 -6.85 -4.78
CA ALA A 235 12.14 -5.50 -5.09
C ALA A 235 10.79 -5.51 -5.82
N ASP A 236 10.57 -6.45 -6.74
CA ASP A 236 9.32 -6.61 -7.47
C ASP A 236 8.13 -6.90 -6.56
N ILE A 237 8.32 -7.72 -5.50
CA ILE A 237 7.27 -7.97 -4.50
C ILE A 237 7.02 -6.70 -3.69
N ALA A 238 8.08 -5.98 -3.29
CA ALA A 238 7.93 -4.75 -2.50
C ALA A 238 7.15 -3.67 -3.27
N VAL A 239 7.54 -3.40 -4.52
CA VAL A 239 6.86 -2.42 -5.37
C VAL A 239 5.46 -2.89 -5.76
N GLY A 240 5.33 -4.16 -6.13
CA GLY A 240 4.05 -4.77 -6.48
C GLY A 240 3.06 -4.71 -5.32
N ASN A 241 3.50 -4.98 -4.09
CA ASN A 241 2.68 -4.85 -2.90
C ASN A 241 2.15 -3.41 -2.74
N VAL A 242 3.02 -2.41 -2.73
CA VAL A 242 2.63 -1.00 -2.53
C VAL A 242 1.72 -0.49 -3.65
N VAL A 243 2.14 -0.66 -4.91
CA VAL A 243 1.35 -0.17 -6.06
C VAL A 243 0.04 -0.96 -6.19
N GLY A 244 0.10 -2.27 -5.95
CA GLY A 244 -1.08 -3.14 -5.92
C GLY A 244 -2.07 -2.73 -4.83
N SER A 245 -1.62 -2.55 -3.58
CA SER A 245 -2.46 -2.10 -2.47
C SER A 245 -3.13 -0.76 -2.78
N ASN A 246 -2.43 0.19 -3.42
CA ASN A 246 -3.03 1.47 -3.80
C ASN A 246 -4.16 1.30 -4.83
N ILE A 247 -3.99 0.41 -5.81
CA ILE A 247 -5.03 0.08 -6.79
C ILE A 247 -6.20 -0.67 -6.12
N PHE A 248 -5.91 -1.65 -5.26
CA PHE A 248 -6.91 -2.40 -4.49
C PHE A 248 -7.74 -1.49 -3.59
N ASN A 249 -7.09 -0.57 -2.89
CA ASN A 249 -7.74 0.36 -1.97
C ASN A 249 -8.81 1.19 -2.69
N VAL A 250 -8.52 1.72 -3.86
CA VAL A 250 -9.49 2.52 -4.61
C VAL A 250 -10.48 1.63 -5.37
N PHE A 251 -10.01 0.76 -6.25
CA PHE A 251 -10.91 0.07 -7.16
C PHE A 251 -11.68 -1.07 -6.52
N TRP A 252 -11.07 -1.78 -5.57
CA TRP A 252 -11.74 -2.90 -4.90
C TRP A 252 -12.40 -2.47 -3.59
N ILE A 253 -11.65 -1.92 -2.65
CA ILE A 253 -12.14 -1.66 -1.29
C ILE A 253 -13.16 -0.52 -1.30
N MET A 254 -12.82 0.63 -1.91
CA MET A 254 -13.78 1.74 -2.03
C MET A 254 -14.96 1.33 -2.92
N GLY A 255 -14.73 0.56 -4.00
CA GLY A 255 -15.78 0.05 -4.85
C GLY A 255 -16.81 -0.79 -4.08
N VAL A 256 -16.35 -1.74 -3.26
CA VAL A 256 -17.22 -2.57 -2.40
C VAL A 256 -17.92 -1.73 -1.34
N GLY A 257 -17.19 -0.88 -0.63
CA GLY A 257 -17.75 -0.02 0.42
C GLY A 257 -18.86 0.89 -0.10
N THR A 258 -18.65 1.52 -1.24
CA THR A 258 -19.62 2.42 -1.89
C THR A 258 -20.89 1.69 -2.37
N ILE A 259 -20.78 0.43 -2.81
CA ILE A 259 -21.96 -0.39 -3.16
C ILE A 259 -22.78 -0.73 -1.91
N ILE A 260 -22.12 -1.04 -0.78
CA ILE A 260 -22.77 -1.32 0.50
C ILE A 260 -23.54 -0.07 0.94
N HIS A 261 -22.85 1.06 1.03
CA HIS A 261 -23.43 2.34 1.42
C HIS A 261 -22.79 3.48 0.62
N PRO A 262 -23.56 4.36 -0.06
CA PRO A 262 -23.04 5.56 -0.70
C PRO A 262 -22.26 6.42 0.30
N VAL A 263 -21.12 6.94 -0.14
CA VAL A 263 -20.15 7.59 0.76
C VAL A 263 -20.08 9.08 0.42
N ARG A 264 -20.50 9.94 1.35
CA ARG A 264 -20.39 11.39 1.17
C ARG A 264 -18.96 11.86 1.41
N LEU A 265 -18.51 12.78 0.57
CA LEU A 265 -17.21 13.40 0.71
C LEU A 265 -17.31 14.65 1.58
N ASP A 266 -16.59 14.69 2.70
CA ASP A 266 -16.29 15.95 3.37
C ASP A 266 -15.32 16.76 2.51
N PRO A 267 -15.63 18.02 2.16
CA PRO A 267 -14.73 18.88 1.38
C PRO A 267 -13.31 19.01 1.95
N ALA A 268 -13.13 18.83 3.26
CA ALA A 268 -11.82 18.84 3.90
C ALA A 268 -10.90 17.72 3.40
N LEU A 269 -11.47 16.56 3.01
CA LEU A 269 -10.72 15.41 2.47
C LEU A 269 -10.15 15.64 1.05
N ASN A 270 -10.59 16.71 0.36
CA ASN A 270 -10.01 17.07 -0.94
C ASN A 270 -8.52 17.38 -0.85
N ALA A 271 -8.06 17.93 0.27
CA ALA A 271 -6.64 18.16 0.51
C ALA A 271 -5.86 16.82 0.58
N ASP A 272 -6.43 15.81 1.24
CA ASP A 272 -5.81 14.49 1.36
C ASP A 272 -5.79 13.75 0.01
N LEU A 273 -6.87 13.84 -0.77
CA LEU A 273 -6.92 13.31 -2.14
C LEU A 273 -5.85 13.98 -3.02
N PHE A 274 -5.68 15.30 -2.91
CA PHE A 274 -4.62 16.01 -3.63
C PHE A 274 -3.22 15.55 -3.20
N VAL A 275 -2.99 15.33 -1.90
CA VAL A 275 -1.72 14.77 -1.39
C VAL A 275 -1.49 13.35 -1.91
N ALA A 276 -2.52 12.51 -2.03
CA ALA A 276 -2.40 11.17 -2.61
C ALA A 276 -1.99 11.20 -4.09
N ILE A 277 -2.54 12.15 -4.86
CA ILE A 277 -2.14 12.40 -6.26
C ILE A 277 -0.67 12.83 -6.29
N LEU A 278 -0.30 13.82 -5.48
CA LEU A 278 1.09 14.30 -5.40
C LEU A 278 2.06 13.19 -4.98
N ALA A 279 1.71 12.36 -4.02
CA ALA A 279 2.52 11.22 -3.60
C ALA A 279 2.80 10.27 -4.76
N THR A 280 1.77 9.96 -5.57
CA THR A 280 1.93 9.09 -6.75
C THR A 280 2.78 9.75 -7.84
N VAL A 281 2.64 11.06 -8.04
CA VAL A 281 3.50 11.83 -8.95
C VAL A 281 4.95 11.86 -8.44
N VAL A 282 5.16 12.04 -7.14
CA VAL A 282 6.50 11.97 -6.51
C VAL A 282 7.12 10.59 -6.74
N LEU A 283 6.36 9.51 -6.58
CA LEU A 283 6.83 8.16 -6.89
C LEU A 283 7.26 8.05 -8.36
N PHE A 284 6.44 8.54 -9.29
CA PHE A 284 6.76 8.53 -10.72
C PHE A 284 8.04 9.31 -11.03
N ILE A 285 8.22 10.48 -10.42
CA ILE A 285 9.45 11.29 -10.56
C ILE A 285 10.65 10.56 -9.94
N ALA A 286 10.52 10.03 -8.72
CA ALA A 286 11.61 9.36 -8.00
C ALA A 286 12.18 8.18 -8.81
N VAL A 287 11.32 7.39 -9.44
CA VAL A 287 11.73 6.29 -10.31
C VAL A 287 12.54 6.79 -11.53
N HIS A 288 12.24 7.99 -12.04
CA HIS A 288 12.97 8.59 -13.17
C HIS A 288 14.27 9.27 -12.76
N THR A 289 14.32 9.93 -11.60
CA THR A 289 15.52 10.64 -11.12
C THR A 289 16.65 9.68 -10.75
N GLY A 290 16.34 8.56 -10.16
CA GLY A 290 17.33 7.49 -9.92
C GLY A 290 18.05 7.03 -11.19
N HIS A 291 17.37 7.11 -12.32
CA HIS A 291 17.94 6.83 -13.65
C HIS A 291 18.89 7.93 -14.13
N VAL A 292 18.55 9.20 -13.93
CA VAL A 292 19.39 10.35 -14.33
C VAL A 292 20.71 10.36 -13.56
N HIS A 293 20.70 10.10 -12.26
CA HIS A 293 21.91 10.03 -11.44
C HIS A 293 22.89 8.95 -11.90
N ARG A 294 22.42 7.78 -12.33
CA ARG A 294 23.30 6.74 -12.93
C ARG A 294 23.83 7.11 -14.30
N ARG A 295 23.10 7.87 -15.13
CA ARG A 295 23.58 8.35 -16.44
C ARG A 295 24.74 9.34 -16.35
N ILE A 296 24.75 10.20 -15.35
CA ILE A 296 25.81 11.19 -15.16
C ILE A 296 27.11 10.53 -14.67
N PHE A 297 27.02 9.47 -13.89
CA PHE A 297 28.19 8.80 -13.29
C PHE A 297 28.79 7.64 -14.11
N LEU A 298 28.06 7.02 -15.05
CA LEU A 298 28.49 5.85 -15.80
C LEU A 298 28.19 6.00 -17.30
N PHE A 299 29.06 6.69 -18.01
CA PHE A 299 28.99 6.94 -19.46
C PHE A 299 28.98 5.67 -20.35
N TRP A 300 29.08 4.43 -19.79
CA TRP A 300 29.42 3.23 -20.57
C TRP A 300 28.53 2.00 -20.34
N ARG A 301 27.39 2.05 -19.63
CA ARG A 301 26.53 0.87 -19.47
C ARG A 301 25.08 1.16 -19.78
N GLN A 302 24.65 0.77 -20.98
CA GLN A 302 23.27 0.78 -21.47
C GLN A 302 22.44 -0.35 -20.82
N ARG A 303 22.03 -0.23 -19.55
CA ARG A 303 20.84 -0.88 -19.03
C ARG A 303 20.07 0.19 -18.25
N GLN A 304 18.90 0.54 -18.80
CA GLN A 304 17.97 1.47 -18.15
C GLN A 304 17.31 0.72 -16.97
N GLU A 305 17.92 0.78 -15.81
CA GLU A 305 17.30 0.30 -14.57
C GLU A 305 16.71 1.51 -13.85
N HIS A 306 15.40 1.51 -13.70
CA HIS A 306 14.70 2.47 -12.85
C HIS A 306 14.92 2.07 -11.39
N VAL A 307 15.30 3.01 -10.53
CA VAL A 307 15.65 2.72 -9.13
C VAL A 307 15.15 3.85 -8.25
N ILE A 308 14.42 3.50 -7.19
CA ILE A 308 14.15 4.41 -6.07
C ILE A 308 15.37 4.32 -5.16
N GLY A 309 16.13 5.42 -5.09
CA GLY A 309 17.36 5.51 -4.28
C GLY A 309 17.07 5.92 -2.83
N ARG A 310 18.13 5.88 -2.00
CA ARG A 310 18.02 6.30 -0.60
C ARG A 310 17.64 7.76 -0.44
N THR A 311 18.12 8.65 -1.32
CA THR A 311 17.77 10.07 -1.30
C THR A 311 16.29 10.27 -1.57
N ASP A 312 15.74 9.54 -2.56
CA ASP A 312 14.32 9.59 -2.87
C ASP A 312 13.48 9.11 -1.68
N GLY A 313 13.95 8.05 -1.00
CA GLY A 313 13.31 7.54 0.21
C GLY A 313 13.29 8.55 1.36
N VAL A 314 14.40 9.28 1.58
CA VAL A 314 14.44 10.34 2.59
C VAL A 314 13.47 11.47 2.24
N ILE A 315 13.41 11.88 0.97
CA ILE A 315 12.47 12.90 0.50
C ILE A 315 11.02 12.45 0.74
N MET A 316 10.68 11.22 0.34
CA MET A 316 9.36 10.63 0.58
C MET A 316 8.99 10.64 2.07
N LEU A 317 9.92 10.22 2.94
CA LEU A 317 9.69 10.20 4.37
C LEU A 317 9.48 11.61 4.97
N LEU A 318 10.25 12.58 4.52
CA LEU A 318 10.08 13.98 4.93
C LEU A 318 8.71 14.53 4.49
N LEU A 319 8.26 14.20 3.28
CA LEU A 319 6.93 14.55 2.79
C LEU A 319 5.83 13.88 3.63
N TYR A 320 6.01 12.62 4.04
CA TYR A 320 5.07 11.93 4.93
C TYR A 320 4.98 12.60 6.31
N VAL A 321 6.13 12.94 6.91
CA VAL A 321 6.17 13.66 8.20
C VAL A 321 5.52 15.04 8.08
N ALA A 322 5.75 15.76 6.98
CA ALA A 322 5.10 17.03 6.72
C ALA A 322 3.57 16.86 6.59
N TYR A 323 3.10 15.80 5.92
CA TYR A 323 1.70 15.48 5.82
C TYR A 323 1.07 15.15 7.20
N LEU A 324 1.75 14.35 8.03
CA LEU A 324 1.30 14.11 9.42
C LEU A 324 1.23 15.40 10.23
N GLY A 325 2.24 16.29 10.09
CA GLY A 325 2.21 17.61 10.71
C GLY A 325 1.02 18.46 10.26
N TYR A 326 0.68 18.41 8.97
CA TYR A 326 -0.51 19.06 8.42
C TYR A 326 -1.80 18.49 9.02
N LEU A 327 -1.93 17.15 9.13
CA LEU A 327 -3.10 16.51 9.75
C LEU A 327 -3.28 16.94 11.21
N VAL A 328 -2.20 16.98 11.99
CA VAL A 328 -2.23 17.44 13.39
C VAL A 328 -2.59 18.92 13.49
N TRP A 329 -2.14 19.76 12.54
CA TRP A 329 -2.47 21.18 12.52
C TRP A 329 -3.93 21.45 12.11
N ARG A 330 -4.44 20.64 11.18
CA ARG A 330 -5.84 20.75 10.71
C ARG A 330 -6.85 20.33 11.79
N GLY A 331 -6.47 19.46 12.74
CA GLY A 331 -7.32 18.92 13.84
C GLY A 331 -7.97 17.68 13.42
#